data_d5fc18920876cb505af2d2faa7204ea9
#
_entry.id   d5fc18920876cb505af2d2faa7204ea9
#
_cell.length_a   1.000
_cell.length_b   1.000
_cell.length_c   1.000
_cell.angle_alpha   90.00
_cell.angle_beta   90.00
_cell.angle_gamma   90.00
#
_symmetry.space_group_name_H-M   'P 1'
#
loop_
_entity.id
_entity.type
_entity.pdbx_description
1 polymer ?
#
loop_
_entity_poly.entity_id
_entity_poly.type
_entity_poly.pdbx_seq_one_letter_code
_entity_poly.pdbx_strand_id
1 'polypeptide(L)'
;NKNNGEIIKSIPTEETKVTNQFVNNFSIKDDNLFFLNSFGSLYSINLKLKTINWFINLNQSLELTSNNLFKGNQIINDKNRIIVSSDKLSYLLDSQTGNILSKSNYLSNLKPIINNELIFFVTKNNFLIAAKLDDGGILYSYDIKNQLSKFLNINKKLEINNFFLVNNKIFLFINNKYVALFNVNGRIEKINKLPSKIKTNPIFIDGSIMYLDNKNKLKIVD
;
A
#
# COMPACT_ATOMS: atom_id res chain seq x y z
N ASN A 1 -27.47 -1.64 -9.10
CA ASN A 1 -27.75 -2.70 -10.10
C ASN A 1 -26.88 -2.45 -11.34
N LYS A 2 -25.97 -3.38 -11.64
CA LYS A 2 -25.01 -3.22 -12.76
C LYS A 2 -25.66 -3.23 -14.15
N ASN A 3 -26.89 -3.73 -14.28
CA ASN A 3 -27.55 -3.87 -15.58
C ASN A 3 -28.29 -2.60 -16.02
N ASN A 4 -28.79 -1.82 -15.07
CA ASN A 4 -29.62 -0.63 -15.35
C ASN A 4 -29.18 0.62 -14.59
N GLY A 5 -28.12 0.56 -13.79
CA GLY A 5 -27.61 1.70 -13.03
C GLY A 5 -28.45 2.11 -11.81
N GLU A 6 -29.50 1.38 -11.46
CA GLU A 6 -30.32 1.70 -10.30
C GLU A 6 -29.54 1.58 -8.99
N ILE A 7 -29.75 2.55 -8.08
CA ILE A 7 -29.19 2.53 -6.73
C ILE A 7 -29.96 1.49 -5.90
N ILE A 8 -29.32 0.41 -5.53
CA ILE A 8 -29.92 -0.66 -4.71
C ILE A 8 -29.96 -0.24 -3.24
N LYS A 9 -28.92 0.41 -2.76
CA LYS A 9 -28.78 0.85 -1.36
C LYS A 9 -27.87 2.06 -1.28
N SER A 10 -28.23 3.02 -0.43
CA SER A 10 -27.36 4.10 0.01
C SER A 10 -27.07 3.91 1.50
N ILE A 11 -25.82 3.97 1.89
CA ILE A 11 -25.38 3.88 3.28
C ILE A 11 -24.74 5.22 3.61
N PRO A 12 -25.35 6.02 4.51
CA PRO A 12 -24.78 7.31 4.90
C PRO A 12 -23.50 7.10 5.69
N THR A 13 -22.51 7.93 5.41
CA THR A 13 -21.29 8.08 6.20
C THR A 13 -21.30 9.49 6.83
N GLU A 14 -20.16 9.94 7.36
CA GLU A 14 -20.08 11.29 7.90
C GLU A 14 -20.33 12.35 6.82
N GLU A 15 -21.20 13.30 7.12
CA GLU A 15 -21.40 14.48 6.29
C GLU A 15 -20.41 15.57 6.65
N THR A 16 -19.77 16.17 5.64
CA THR A 16 -18.84 17.26 5.83
C THR A 16 -18.82 18.17 4.61
N LYS A 17 -18.56 19.43 4.88
CA LYS A 17 -18.40 20.47 3.86
C LYS A 17 -16.95 20.61 3.37
N VAL A 18 -16.03 19.79 3.87
CA VAL A 18 -14.62 19.87 3.48
C VAL A 18 -14.42 19.22 2.10
N THR A 19 -14.11 20.04 1.12
CA THR A 19 -13.68 19.54 -0.20
C THR A 19 -12.19 19.22 -0.17
N ASN A 20 -11.80 18.04 -0.63
CA ASN A 20 -10.42 17.61 -0.70
C ASN A 20 -10.16 16.80 -1.97
N GLN A 21 -8.87 16.61 -2.29
CA GLN A 21 -8.42 15.86 -3.46
C GLN A 21 -8.06 14.39 -3.12
N PHE A 22 -8.27 13.94 -1.88
CA PHE A 22 -7.95 12.59 -1.49
C PHE A 22 -9.00 11.62 -1.98
N VAL A 23 -8.55 10.54 -2.57
CA VAL A 23 -9.42 9.47 -3.04
C VAL A 23 -9.77 8.57 -1.86
N ASN A 24 -11.06 8.32 -1.66
CA ASN A 24 -11.52 7.31 -0.73
C ASN A 24 -11.05 5.93 -1.20
N ASN A 25 -10.61 5.11 -0.25
CA ASN A 25 -10.09 3.80 -0.55
C ASN A 25 -11.08 2.71 -0.14
N PHE A 26 -11.17 1.67 -0.93
CA PHE A 26 -11.97 0.51 -0.60
C PHE A 26 -11.25 -0.79 -0.98
N SER A 27 -11.64 -1.87 -0.31
CA SER A 27 -11.18 -3.22 -0.59
C SER A 27 -12.33 -4.20 -0.33
N ILE A 28 -12.45 -5.23 -1.14
CA ILE A 28 -13.50 -6.24 -1.00
C ILE A 28 -12.83 -7.57 -0.69
N LYS A 29 -13.39 -8.29 0.28
CA LYS A 29 -13.03 -9.66 0.57
C LYS A 29 -14.28 -10.43 0.96
N ASP A 30 -14.54 -11.51 0.27
CA ASP A 30 -15.76 -12.31 0.40
C ASP A 30 -16.99 -11.40 0.26
N ASP A 31 -17.88 -11.38 1.24
CA ASP A 31 -19.07 -10.54 1.25
C ASP A 31 -18.89 -9.21 2.00
N ASN A 32 -17.66 -8.85 2.33
CA ASN A 32 -17.37 -7.62 3.08
C ASN A 32 -16.66 -6.60 2.21
N LEU A 33 -17.19 -5.38 2.22
CA LEU A 33 -16.56 -4.18 1.69
C LEU A 33 -15.92 -3.41 2.85
N PHE A 34 -14.64 -3.16 2.76
CA PHE A 34 -13.92 -2.25 3.64
C PHE A 34 -13.76 -0.91 2.94
N PHE A 35 -14.27 0.15 3.54
CA PHE A 35 -14.30 1.50 2.98
C PHE A 35 -13.63 2.47 3.94
N LEU A 36 -12.62 3.19 3.47
CA LEU A 36 -11.89 4.20 4.22
C LEU A 36 -12.10 5.55 3.56
N ASN A 37 -12.67 6.49 4.31
CA ASN A 37 -12.83 7.86 3.84
C ASN A 37 -11.64 8.75 4.24
N SER A 38 -11.61 9.97 3.72
CA SER A 38 -10.57 10.95 3.99
C SER A 38 -10.59 11.56 5.40
N PHE A 39 -11.60 11.23 6.20
CA PHE A 39 -11.67 11.60 7.63
C PHE A 39 -11.05 10.56 8.54
N GLY A 40 -10.63 9.43 7.96
CA GLY A 40 -10.04 8.32 8.70
C GLY A 40 -11.05 7.31 9.22
N SER A 41 -12.32 7.44 8.86
CA SER A 41 -13.33 6.47 9.20
C SER A 41 -13.25 5.26 8.29
N LEU A 42 -12.98 4.11 8.89
CA LEU A 42 -12.94 2.80 8.26
C LEU A 42 -14.21 2.04 8.61
N TYR A 43 -14.93 1.62 7.59
CA TYR A 43 -16.17 0.85 7.69
C TYR A 43 -15.97 -0.57 7.18
N SER A 44 -16.59 -1.54 7.84
CA SER A 44 -16.86 -2.86 7.29
C SER A 44 -18.34 -2.98 6.98
N ILE A 45 -18.67 -3.27 5.73
CA ILE A 45 -20.04 -3.31 5.21
C ILE A 45 -20.31 -4.69 4.66
N ASN A 46 -21.36 -5.35 5.14
CA ASN A 46 -21.82 -6.60 4.58
C ASN A 46 -22.59 -6.34 3.26
N LEU A 47 -22.07 -6.84 2.16
CA LEU A 47 -22.66 -6.63 0.83
C LEU A 47 -23.96 -7.39 0.61
N LYS A 48 -24.15 -8.56 1.26
CA LYS A 48 -25.38 -9.34 1.17
C LYS A 48 -26.51 -8.72 1.99
N LEU A 49 -26.21 -8.43 3.27
CA LEU A 49 -27.19 -7.84 4.19
C LEU A 49 -27.37 -6.34 3.97
N LYS A 50 -26.40 -5.69 3.30
CA LYS A 50 -26.37 -4.25 3.04
C LYS A 50 -26.40 -3.43 4.35
N THR A 51 -25.66 -3.90 5.35
CA THR A 51 -25.55 -3.30 6.69
C THR A 51 -24.09 -3.05 7.03
N ILE A 52 -23.86 -2.08 7.92
CA ILE A 52 -22.54 -1.86 8.53
C ILE A 52 -22.34 -2.93 9.60
N ASN A 53 -21.25 -3.71 9.49
CA ASN A 53 -20.84 -4.65 10.54
C ASN A 53 -20.20 -3.90 11.72
N TRP A 54 -19.25 -3.03 11.40
CA TRP A 54 -18.54 -2.18 12.35
C TRP A 54 -17.93 -0.96 11.66
N PHE A 55 -17.59 0.06 12.44
CA PHE A 55 -16.77 1.16 11.98
C PHE A 55 -15.81 1.63 13.08
N ILE A 56 -14.70 2.23 12.68
CA ILE A 56 -13.72 2.84 13.57
C ILE A 56 -13.13 4.08 12.92
N ASN A 57 -12.90 5.14 13.68
CA ASN A 57 -12.17 6.31 13.21
C ASN A 57 -10.69 6.18 13.58
N LEU A 58 -9.82 6.14 12.58
CA LEU A 58 -8.36 6.04 12.71
C LEU A 58 -7.68 7.40 12.79
N ASN A 59 -8.41 8.49 12.54
CA ASN A 59 -7.87 9.84 12.66
C ASN A 59 -7.80 10.24 14.13
N GLN A 60 -6.63 10.68 14.56
CA GLN A 60 -6.38 11.13 15.94
C GLN A 60 -6.67 12.62 16.13
N SER A 61 -7.01 13.33 15.08
CA SER A 61 -7.35 14.74 15.16
C SER A 61 -8.78 14.91 15.62
N LEU A 62 -8.98 15.74 16.64
CA LEU A 62 -10.31 16.13 17.12
C LEU A 62 -11.00 17.15 16.18
N GLU A 63 -10.22 17.82 15.34
CA GLU A 63 -10.72 18.81 14.40
C GLU A 63 -10.60 18.30 12.96
N LEU A 64 -11.72 18.28 12.26
CA LEU A 64 -11.79 17.93 10.85
C LEU A 64 -11.55 19.18 9.99
N THR A 65 -10.31 19.56 9.85
CA THR A 65 -9.88 20.62 8.94
C THR A 65 -9.20 20.02 7.70
N SER A 66 -9.08 20.80 6.63
CA SER A 66 -8.36 20.35 5.42
C SER A 66 -6.91 19.92 5.68
N ASN A 67 -6.30 20.42 6.75
CA ASN A 67 -4.93 20.09 7.15
C ASN A 67 -4.83 18.80 7.98
N ASN A 68 -5.94 18.34 8.55
CA ASN A 68 -5.99 17.20 9.46
C ASN A 68 -6.67 15.98 8.84
N LEU A 69 -6.80 15.94 7.52
CA LEU A 69 -7.37 14.80 6.82
C LEU A 69 -6.46 13.57 6.90
N PHE A 70 -7.10 12.41 6.89
CA PHE A 70 -6.42 11.12 6.87
C PHE A 70 -6.04 10.75 5.45
N LYS A 71 -4.75 10.86 5.12
CA LYS A 71 -4.20 10.53 3.81
C LYS A 71 -3.89 9.03 3.73
N GLY A 72 -4.95 8.23 3.63
CA GLY A 72 -4.80 6.78 3.58
C GLY A 72 -4.30 6.27 2.24
N ASN A 73 -3.45 5.23 2.29
CA ASN A 73 -3.12 4.40 1.15
C ASN A 73 -4.22 3.35 0.89
N GLN A 74 -4.07 2.58 -0.19
CA GLN A 74 -5.00 1.49 -0.49
C GLN A 74 -5.09 0.52 0.69
N ILE A 75 -6.33 0.16 1.06
CA ILE A 75 -6.60 -0.88 2.05
C ILE A 75 -6.15 -2.22 1.48
N ILE A 76 -5.45 -2.98 2.31
CA ILE A 76 -5.09 -4.36 2.00
C ILE A 76 -5.79 -5.25 3.00
N ASN A 77 -6.40 -6.30 2.51
CA ASN A 77 -6.97 -7.35 3.35
C ASN A 77 -6.44 -8.73 2.95
N ASP A 78 -6.15 -9.53 3.94
CA ASP A 78 -5.79 -10.93 3.79
C ASP A 78 -6.16 -11.72 5.04
N LYS A 79 -6.62 -12.96 4.87
CA LYS A 79 -7.13 -13.78 5.99
C LYS A 79 -8.13 -12.95 6.82
N ASN A 80 -7.87 -12.79 8.12
CA ASN A 80 -8.68 -11.99 9.04
C ASN A 80 -7.99 -10.67 9.42
N ARG A 81 -7.17 -10.11 8.53
CA ARG A 81 -6.39 -8.89 8.78
C ARG A 81 -6.68 -7.82 7.75
N ILE A 82 -6.70 -6.59 8.22
CA ILE A 82 -6.75 -5.37 7.40
C ILE A 82 -5.54 -4.54 7.73
N ILE A 83 -4.88 -4.04 6.68
CA ILE A 83 -3.78 -3.10 6.81
C ILE A 83 -4.22 -1.78 6.19
N VAL A 84 -4.12 -0.73 6.99
CA VAL A 84 -4.36 0.65 6.60
C VAL A 84 -3.12 1.45 6.92
N SER A 85 -2.53 2.08 5.91
CA SER A 85 -1.39 2.96 6.08
C SER A 85 -1.76 4.39 5.71
N SER A 86 -1.28 5.34 6.46
CA SER A 86 -1.41 6.77 6.17
C SER A 86 -0.04 7.45 6.09
N ASP A 87 -0.06 8.74 5.87
CA ASP A 87 1.14 9.57 5.93
C ASP A 87 1.67 9.78 7.37
N LYS A 88 0.94 9.32 8.38
CA LYS A 88 1.29 9.45 9.81
C LYS A 88 1.52 8.10 10.48
N LEU A 89 0.70 7.10 10.20
CA LEU A 89 0.66 5.83 10.93
C LEU A 89 0.25 4.69 10.01
N SER A 90 0.64 3.48 10.40
CA SER A 90 0.11 2.23 9.83
C SER A 90 -0.61 1.44 10.91
N TYR A 91 -1.75 0.88 10.55
CA TYR A 91 -2.62 0.11 11.42
C TYR A 91 -2.77 -1.31 10.89
N LEU A 92 -2.68 -2.28 11.77
CA LEU A 92 -3.10 -3.66 11.55
C LEU A 92 -4.37 -3.88 12.38
N LEU A 93 -5.45 -4.31 11.72
CA LEU A 93 -6.75 -4.52 12.38
C LEU A 93 -7.24 -5.94 12.12
N ASP A 94 -8.05 -6.41 13.04
CA ASP A 94 -8.88 -7.59 12.82
C ASP A 94 -10.05 -7.24 11.88
N SER A 95 -10.25 -8.02 10.82
CA SER A 95 -11.26 -7.71 9.80
C SER A 95 -12.69 -8.00 10.23
N GLN A 96 -12.89 -8.86 11.22
CA GLN A 96 -14.22 -9.22 11.71
C GLN A 96 -14.75 -8.23 12.74
N THR A 97 -13.87 -7.74 13.61
CA THR A 97 -14.24 -6.91 14.74
C THR A 97 -13.89 -5.43 14.58
N GLY A 98 -12.94 -5.09 13.69
CA GLY A 98 -12.37 -3.76 13.57
C GLY A 98 -11.37 -3.39 14.67
N ASN A 99 -11.04 -4.31 15.57
CA ASN A 99 -10.09 -4.05 16.65
C ASN A 99 -8.68 -3.80 16.09
N ILE A 100 -8.03 -2.75 16.60
CA ILE A 100 -6.63 -2.46 16.28
C ILE A 100 -5.75 -3.45 17.01
N LEU A 101 -5.02 -4.29 16.25
CA LEU A 101 -4.06 -5.27 16.76
C LEU A 101 -2.67 -4.65 16.94
N SER A 102 -2.30 -3.78 16.01
CA SER A 102 -1.01 -3.09 16.06
C SER A 102 -1.10 -1.71 15.42
N LYS A 103 -0.30 -0.78 15.94
CA LYS A 103 -0.15 0.58 15.44
C LYS A 103 1.34 0.90 15.36
N SER A 104 1.77 1.33 14.21
CA SER A 104 3.17 1.56 13.90
C SER A 104 3.41 2.92 13.26
N ASN A 105 4.55 3.52 13.59
CA ASN A 105 4.96 4.82 13.03
C ASN A 105 5.63 4.70 11.65
N TYR A 106 5.31 3.64 10.90
CA TYR A 106 5.83 3.49 9.54
C TYR A 106 5.05 4.38 8.60
N LEU A 107 5.71 5.40 8.09
CA LEU A 107 5.14 6.26 7.07
C LEU A 107 5.40 5.61 5.71
N SER A 108 4.42 4.92 5.17
CA SER A 108 4.52 4.32 3.83
C SER A 108 3.67 5.09 2.83
N ASN A 109 4.26 5.50 1.72
CA ASN A 109 3.55 6.08 0.59
C ASN A 109 3.14 5.02 -0.44
N LEU A 110 3.74 3.84 -0.35
CA LEU A 110 3.48 2.74 -1.25
C LEU A 110 2.54 1.74 -0.58
N LYS A 111 1.73 1.08 -1.40
CA LYS A 111 0.85 0.02 -0.95
C LYS A 111 1.68 -1.09 -0.30
N PRO A 112 1.44 -1.47 0.97
CA PRO A 112 2.11 -2.62 1.57
C PRO A 112 1.79 -3.92 0.81
N ILE A 113 2.64 -4.92 0.96
CA ILE A 113 2.46 -6.24 0.32
C ILE A 113 2.36 -7.29 1.41
N ILE A 114 1.38 -8.19 1.29
CA ILE A 114 1.27 -9.37 2.13
C ILE A 114 1.80 -10.58 1.35
N ASN A 115 2.60 -11.39 2.01
CA ASN A 115 3.04 -12.69 1.53
C ASN A 115 3.02 -13.69 2.69
N ASN A 116 2.12 -14.65 2.62
CA ASN A 116 1.89 -15.63 3.68
C ASN A 116 1.55 -14.93 5.02
N GLU A 117 2.50 -14.97 5.97
CA GLU A 117 2.34 -14.40 7.31
C GLU A 117 3.16 -13.12 7.52
N LEU A 118 3.68 -12.56 6.41
CA LEU A 118 4.52 -11.38 6.43
C LEU A 118 3.84 -10.20 5.74
N ILE A 119 4.11 -9.02 6.26
CA ILE A 119 3.76 -7.75 5.64
C ILE A 119 5.05 -7.01 5.31
N PHE A 120 5.17 -6.56 4.07
CA PHE A 120 6.29 -5.74 3.63
C PHE A 120 5.86 -4.30 3.44
N PHE A 121 6.64 -3.37 3.99
CA PHE A 121 6.47 -1.93 3.86
C PHE A 121 7.72 -1.31 3.25
N VAL A 122 7.52 -0.32 2.39
CA VAL A 122 8.58 0.61 1.99
C VAL A 122 8.24 1.97 2.56
N THR A 123 9.07 2.46 3.50
CA THR A 123 8.79 3.70 4.21
C THR A 123 9.25 4.93 3.45
N LYS A 124 8.71 6.10 3.81
CA LYS A 124 9.16 7.42 3.29
C LYS A 124 10.65 7.67 3.51
N ASN A 125 11.20 7.11 4.57
CA ASN A 125 12.62 7.23 4.90
C ASN A 125 13.49 6.17 4.22
N ASN A 126 12.93 5.46 3.23
CA ASN A 126 13.61 4.42 2.45
C ASN A 126 14.05 3.20 3.27
N PHE A 127 13.24 2.78 4.24
CA PHE A 127 13.42 1.48 4.88
C PHE A 127 12.51 0.44 4.24
N LEU A 128 13.06 -0.75 4.01
CA LEU A 128 12.30 -1.97 3.73
C LEU A 128 12.08 -2.67 5.07
N ILE A 129 10.82 -2.77 5.47
CA ILE A 129 10.42 -3.40 6.73
C ILE A 129 9.62 -4.66 6.42
N ALA A 130 9.94 -5.75 7.09
CA ALA A 130 9.06 -6.90 7.20
C ALA A 130 8.52 -7.02 8.61
N ALA A 131 7.22 -7.20 8.72
CA ALA A 131 6.51 -7.41 9.96
C ALA A 131 5.64 -8.67 9.89
N LYS A 132 5.29 -9.23 11.03
CA LYS A 132 4.34 -10.35 11.11
C LYS A 132 2.92 -9.87 10.86
N LEU A 133 2.12 -10.68 10.19
CA LEU A 133 0.72 -10.38 9.89
C LEU A 133 -0.20 -10.56 11.11
N ASP A 134 0.20 -11.35 12.10
CA ASP A 134 -0.62 -11.65 13.27
C ASP A 134 -0.65 -10.51 14.30
N ASP A 135 0.51 -9.93 14.62
CA ASP A 135 0.69 -8.94 15.68
C ASP A 135 1.39 -7.64 15.24
N GLY A 136 1.86 -7.56 13.98
CA GLY A 136 2.62 -6.43 13.47
C GLY A 136 4.06 -6.35 13.97
N GLY A 137 4.57 -7.37 14.67
CA GLY A 137 5.94 -7.43 15.18
C GLY A 137 6.97 -7.36 14.06
N ILE A 138 7.96 -6.45 14.18
CA ILE A 138 9.01 -6.27 13.16
C ILE A 138 9.96 -7.47 13.19
N LEU A 139 10.18 -8.08 12.04
CA LEU A 139 11.20 -9.11 11.85
C LEU A 139 12.53 -8.52 11.43
N TYR A 140 12.49 -7.55 10.52
CA TYR A 140 13.67 -6.80 10.11
C TYR A 140 13.30 -5.42 9.56
N SER A 141 14.28 -4.54 9.57
CA SER A 141 14.23 -3.21 8.95
C SER A 141 15.57 -2.92 8.31
N TYR A 142 15.58 -2.69 6.98
CA TYR A 142 16.80 -2.40 6.22
C TYR A 142 16.75 -1.01 5.61
N ASP A 143 17.81 -0.25 5.81
CA ASP A 143 18.04 1.01 5.11
C ASP A 143 18.41 0.72 3.66
N ILE A 144 17.44 0.92 2.77
CA ILE A 144 17.60 0.70 1.32
C ILE A 144 18.69 1.60 0.76
N LYS A 145 18.77 2.87 1.21
CA LYS A 145 19.76 3.82 0.72
C LYS A 145 21.17 3.35 1.04
N ASN A 146 21.41 2.90 2.26
CA ASN A 146 22.72 2.41 2.69
C ASN A 146 23.11 1.14 1.90
N GLN A 147 22.19 0.22 1.70
CA GLN A 147 22.49 -0.98 0.90
C GLN A 147 22.77 -0.66 -0.57
N LEU A 148 21.99 0.24 -1.17
CA LEU A 148 22.19 0.64 -2.57
C LEU A 148 23.47 1.43 -2.79
N SER A 149 23.94 2.20 -1.81
CA SER A 149 25.17 2.99 -1.91
C SER A 149 26.42 2.14 -2.16
N LYS A 150 26.38 0.86 -1.79
CA LYS A 150 27.45 -0.10 -2.05
C LYS A 150 27.58 -0.50 -3.54
N PHE A 151 26.52 -0.29 -4.30
CA PHE A 151 26.41 -0.73 -5.71
C PHE A 151 26.23 0.45 -6.67
N LEU A 152 25.63 1.53 -6.21
CA LEU A 152 25.30 2.71 -7.02
C LEU A 152 25.82 3.97 -6.33
N ASN A 153 26.50 4.79 -7.09
CA ASN A 153 26.92 6.13 -6.62
C ASN A 153 25.67 7.05 -6.62
N ILE A 154 24.89 6.99 -5.53
CA ILE A 154 23.63 7.72 -5.41
C ILE A 154 23.91 9.09 -4.82
N ASN A 155 24.33 10.05 -5.65
CA ASN A 155 24.50 11.45 -5.26
C ASN A 155 23.19 12.25 -5.26
N LYS A 156 22.10 11.65 -5.75
CA LYS A 156 20.76 12.25 -5.84
C LYS A 156 19.81 11.68 -4.78
N LYS A 157 18.71 12.39 -4.54
CA LYS A 157 17.62 11.91 -3.70
C LYS A 157 17.16 10.54 -4.19
N LEU A 158 17.14 9.57 -3.27
CA LEU A 158 16.58 8.25 -3.54
C LEU A 158 15.05 8.36 -3.50
N GLU A 159 14.40 7.97 -4.57
CA GLU A 159 12.95 7.88 -4.66
C GLU A 159 12.56 6.47 -5.06
N ILE A 160 11.78 5.81 -4.23
CA ILE A 160 11.23 4.49 -4.53
C ILE A 160 9.84 4.72 -5.09
N ASN A 161 9.66 4.41 -6.37
CA ASN A 161 8.44 4.71 -7.10
C ASN A 161 7.40 3.59 -6.96
N ASN A 162 7.85 2.35 -6.97
CA ASN A 162 7.01 1.17 -6.83
C ASN A 162 7.78 0.01 -6.20
N PHE A 163 7.05 -0.92 -5.58
CA PHE A 163 7.61 -2.21 -5.23
C PHE A 163 6.59 -3.33 -5.45
N PHE A 164 7.11 -4.52 -5.74
CA PHE A 164 6.31 -5.69 -6.05
C PHE A 164 6.96 -6.92 -5.43
N LEU A 165 6.14 -7.90 -5.11
CA LEU A 165 6.61 -9.23 -4.73
C LEU A 165 6.22 -10.22 -5.83
N VAL A 166 7.22 -10.85 -6.42
CA VAL A 166 7.04 -11.84 -7.48
C VAL A 166 7.98 -13.01 -7.20
N ASN A 167 7.47 -14.23 -7.17
CA ASN A 167 8.26 -15.46 -6.93
C ASN A 167 9.16 -15.36 -5.68
N ASN A 168 8.60 -14.89 -4.55
CA ASN A 168 9.32 -14.68 -3.29
C ASN A 168 10.52 -13.71 -3.38
N LYS A 169 10.51 -12.82 -4.37
CA LYS A 169 11.50 -11.75 -4.51
C LYS A 169 10.83 -10.39 -4.54
N ILE A 170 11.43 -9.42 -3.86
CA ILE A 170 10.95 -8.04 -3.78
C ILE A 170 11.68 -7.22 -4.81
N PHE A 171 10.93 -6.65 -5.76
CA PHE A 171 11.42 -5.76 -6.80
C PHE A 171 11.15 -4.32 -6.39
N LEU A 172 12.18 -3.52 -6.18
CA LEU A 172 12.09 -2.09 -5.90
C LEU A 172 12.47 -1.29 -7.15
N PHE A 173 11.55 -0.45 -7.62
CA PHE A 173 11.79 0.46 -8.75
C PHE A 173 12.23 1.82 -8.20
N ILE A 174 13.43 2.24 -8.61
CA ILE A 174 14.16 3.35 -8.02
C ILE A 174 14.42 4.42 -9.08
N ASN A 175 14.01 5.67 -8.76
CA ASN A 175 14.18 6.84 -9.62
C ASN A 175 13.68 6.62 -11.07
N ASN A 176 12.69 5.74 -11.25
CA ASN A 176 12.16 5.29 -12.54
C ASN A 176 13.22 4.74 -13.52
N LYS A 177 14.40 4.37 -13.02
CA LYS A 177 15.56 4.02 -13.87
C LYS A 177 16.26 2.73 -13.47
N TYR A 178 16.14 2.31 -12.23
CA TYR A 178 16.78 1.11 -11.71
C TYR A 178 15.73 0.20 -11.10
N VAL A 179 16.01 -1.09 -11.15
CA VAL A 179 15.30 -2.11 -10.38
C VAL A 179 16.30 -2.82 -9.47
N ALA A 180 16.00 -2.82 -8.17
CA ALA A 180 16.76 -3.57 -7.19
C ALA A 180 15.95 -4.79 -6.76
N LEU A 181 16.59 -5.94 -6.71
CA LEU A 181 16.03 -7.22 -6.35
C LEU A 181 16.48 -7.58 -4.94
N PHE A 182 15.53 -7.82 -4.06
CA PHE A 182 15.76 -8.31 -2.71
C PHE A 182 15.09 -9.67 -2.53
N ASN A 183 15.68 -10.53 -1.75
CA ASN A 183 14.95 -11.70 -1.25
C ASN A 183 13.97 -11.29 -0.13
N VAL A 184 13.08 -12.21 0.25
CA VAL A 184 12.10 -11.96 1.33
C VAL A 184 12.74 -11.76 2.70
N ASN A 185 14.03 -12.09 2.88
CA ASN A 185 14.80 -11.79 4.09
C ASN A 185 15.42 -10.39 4.06
N GLY A 186 15.10 -9.58 3.04
CA GLY A 186 15.53 -8.20 2.90
C GLY A 186 16.97 -8.00 2.41
N ARG A 187 17.67 -9.05 1.99
CA ARG A 187 19.03 -8.94 1.43
C ARG A 187 18.95 -8.62 -0.05
N ILE A 188 19.76 -7.65 -0.48
CA ILE A 188 19.87 -7.29 -1.89
C ILE A 188 20.60 -8.40 -2.66
N GLU A 189 20.04 -8.81 -3.79
CA GLU A 189 20.63 -9.83 -4.66
C GLU A 189 21.23 -9.19 -5.93
N LYS A 190 20.52 -8.25 -6.53
CA LYS A 190 20.91 -7.66 -7.81
C LYS A 190 20.36 -6.27 -7.98
N ILE A 191 21.07 -5.43 -8.72
CA ILE A 191 20.57 -4.13 -9.18
C ILE A 191 20.81 -4.05 -10.68
N ASN A 192 19.73 -3.78 -11.42
CA ASN A 192 19.77 -3.59 -12.85
C ASN A 192 19.37 -2.16 -13.21
N LYS A 193 20.05 -1.58 -14.18
CA LYS A 193 19.64 -0.34 -14.82
C LYS A 193 18.64 -0.69 -15.92
N LEU A 194 17.47 -0.04 -15.89
CA LEU A 194 16.48 -0.20 -16.94
C LEU A 194 16.97 0.47 -18.25
N PRO A 195 16.67 -0.12 -19.42
CA PRO A 195 17.06 0.44 -20.71
C PRO A 195 16.46 1.82 -20.97
N SER A 196 15.32 2.12 -20.39
CA SER A 196 14.67 3.45 -20.43
C SER A 196 13.92 3.72 -19.13
N LYS A 197 13.59 4.99 -18.87
CA LYS A 197 12.80 5.36 -17.69
C LYS A 197 11.39 4.79 -17.80
N ILE A 198 10.94 4.15 -16.73
CA ILE A 198 9.59 3.62 -16.61
C ILE A 198 8.58 4.76 -16.40
N LYS A 199 7.44 4.66 -17.08
CA LYS A 199 6.30 5.60 -16.96
C LYS A 199 5.08 4.96 -16.31
N THR A 200 4.82 3.69 -16.61
CA THR A 200 3.67 2.94 -16.07
C THR A 200 4.11 1.97 -14.98
N ASN A 201 3.15 1.46 -14.22
CA ASN A 201 3.44 0.30 -13.37
C ASN A 201 3.89 -0.87 -14.24
N PRO A 202 4.96 -1.58 -13.85
CA PRO A 202 5.42 -2.76 -14.57
C PRO A 202 4.46 -3.94 -14.41
N ILE A 203 4.45 -4.81 -15.39
CA ILE A 203 3.76 -6.09 -15.39
C ILE A 203 4.84 -7.19 -15.45
N PHE A 204 4.65 -8.25 -14.69
CA PHE A 204 5.56 -9.40 -14.65
C PHE A 204 4.89 -10.58 -15.34
N ILE A 205 5.52 -11.10 -16.40
CA ILE A 205 5.03 -12.24 -17.19
C ILE A 205 6.22 -13.12 -17.54
N ASP A 206 6.13 -14.40 -17.22
CA ASP A 206 7.11 -15.44 -17.60
C ASP A 206 8.57 -15.07 -17.33
N GLY A 207 8.82 -14.43 -16.17
CA GLY A 207 10.16 -14.00 -15.77
C GLY A 207 10.59 -12.64 -16.30
N SER A 208 9.86 -12.09 -17.29
CA SER A 208 10.15 -10.78 -17.88
C SER A 208 9.40 -9.65 -17.20
N ILE A 209 9.95 -8.44 -17.23
CA ILE A 209 9.34 -7.19 -16.75
C ILE A 209 8.92 -6.38 -17.97
N MET A 210 7.63 -6.08 -18.07
CA MET A 210 7.06 -5.28 -19.16
C MET A 210 6.57 -3.92 -18.66
N TYR A 211 6.89 -2.83 -19.35
CA TYR A 211 6.45 -1.49 -19.01
C TYR A 211 6.44 -0.55 -20.22
N LEU A 212 5.70 0.55 -20.12
CA LEU A 212 5.81 1.65 -21.06
C LEU A 212 6.86 2.66 -20.57
N ASP A 213 7.73 3.08 -21.46
CA ASP A 213 8.73 4.10 -21.20
C ASP A 213 8.16 5.52 -21.34
N ASN A 214 8.96 6.55 -21.04
CA ASN A 214 8.58 7.95 -21.16
C ASN A 214 8.15 8.38 -22.57
N LYS A 215 8.50 7.60 -23.59
CA LYS A 215 8.11 7.81 -24.98
C LYS A 215 6.93 6.94 -25.40
N ASN A 216 6.22 6.34 -24.43
CA ASN A 216 5.10 5.41 -24.64
C ASN A 216 5.49 4.15 -25.47
N LYS A 217 6.76 3.77 -25.45
CA LYS A 217 7.23 2.53 -26.11
C LYS A 217 7.19 1.38 -25.10
N LEU A 218 6.62 0.25 -25.52
CA LEU A 218 6.67 -0.98 -24.75
C LEU A 218 8.13 -1.47 -24.63
N LYS A 219 8.54 -1.78 -23.43
CA LYS A 219 9.82 -2.39 -23.09
C LYS A 219 9.60 -3.73 -22.42
N ILE A 220 10.41 -4.70 -22.80
CA ILE A 220 10.47 -6.02 -22.18
C ILE A 220 11.91 -6.21 -21.73
N VAL A 221 12.09 -6.64 -20.48
CA VAL A 221 13.38 -6.83 -19.83
C VAL A 221 13.37 -8.19 -19.12
N ASP A 222 14.32 -9.03 -19.43
CA ASP A 222 14.52 -10.37 -18.85
C ASP A 222 15.52 -10.34 -17.67
#